data_74259407554f2aeb75feec06a8f08235
#
_entry.id   74259407554f2aeb75feec06a8f08235
#
_cell.length_a   1.000
_cell.length_b   1.000
_cell.length_c   1.000
_cell.angle_alpha   90.00
_cell.angle_beta   90.00
_cell.angle_gamma   90.00
#
_symmetry.space_group_name_H-M   'P 1'
#
loop_
_entity.id
_entity.type
_entity.pdbx_description
1 polymer ?
#
loop_
_entity_poly.entity_id
_entity_poly.type
_entity_poly.pdbx_seq_one_letter_code
_entity_poly.pdbx_strand_id
1 'polypeptide(L)'
;VLNNYNSIFSGAQDLQNAISHNISLNYYSFNLFNYTNVYAGVNYNKSIDQIRNLTSFESVIATSRPFNSGFADENLSFYGRYQRSFGKIRGTAGSNFNFSKFNQYIRDTSSPSLSESFSQNYNASIRTLFKNAPNIEAGMKYTISETNIGDLETKYFTESPFLEIDALILKSFTFRTNYSVTNFKDQNSLI
;
A
#
# COMPACT_ATOMS: atom_id res chain seq x y z
N VAL A 1 -6.99 -14.75 -28.90
CA VAL A 1 -7.55 -13.49 -28.39
C VAL A 1 -9.06 -13.66 -28.46
N LEU A 2 -9.70 -14.05 -27.33
CA LEU A 2 -11.16 -14.07 -27.21
C LEU A 2 -11.60 -12.61 -27.00
N ASN A 3 -12.24 -12.05 -27.98
CA ASN A 3 -12.81 -10.72 -27.94
C ASN A 3 -13.99 -10.67 -26.97
N ASN A 4 -14.16 -9.53 -26.28
CA ASN A 4 -15.19 -9.19 -25.30
C ASN A 4 -16.67 -9.23 -25.78
N TYR A 5 -17.01 -10.04 -26.77
CA TYR A 5 -18.37 -10.12 -27.29
C TYR A 5 -19.33 -10.95 -26.43
N ASN A 6 -18.81 -11.60 -25.37
CA ASN A 6 -19.60 -12.47 -24.51
C ASN A 6 -19.94 -11.84 -23.15
N SER A 7 -19.91 -10.53 -23.04
CA SER A 7 -20.30 -9.84 -21.82
C SER A 7 -21.56 -8.99 -22.05
N ILE A 8 -22.55 -9.18 -21.21
CA ILE A 8 -23.78 -8.40 -21.18
C ILE A 8 -23.76 -7.56 -19.89
N PHE A 9 -24.00 -6.27 -20.04
CA PHE A 9 -24.19 -5.39 -18.91
C PHE A 9 -25.67 -5.05 -18.79
N SER A 10 -26.29 -5.43 -17.66
CA SER A 10 -27.67 -5.10 -17.36
C SER A 10 -27.74 -3.94 -16.36
N GLY A 11 -28.53 -2.91 -16.62
CA GLY A 11 -28.77 -1.85 -15.67
C GLY A 11 -29.56 -2.34 -14.45
N ALA A 12 -29.48 -1.61 -13.34
CA ALA A 12 -30.34 -1.78 -12.16
C ALA A 12 -31.08 -0.46 -11.89
N GLN A 13 -32.40 -0.57 -11.69
CA GLN A 13 -33.26 0.62 -11.45
C GLN A 13 -33.31 1.01 -9.97
N ASP A 14 -32.94 0.09 -9.05
CA ASP A 14 -33.11 0.23 -7.61
C ASP A 14 -31.81 0.65 -6.89
N LEU A 15 -30.86 1.22 -7.61
CA LEU A 15 -29.59 1.65 -7.01
C LEU A 15 -29.80 2.84 -6.08
N GLN A 16 -29.27 2.72 -4.86
CA GLN A 16 -29.24 3.78 -3.87
C GLN A 16 -27.90 4.52 -3.91
N ASN A 17 -27.87 5.73 -3.35
CA ASN A 17 -26.66 6.50 -3.27
C ASN A 17 -25.66 5.87 -2.30
N ALA A 18 -24.44 5.67 -2.73
CA ALA A 18 -23.33 5.32 -1.86
C ALA A 18 -22.93 6.53 -1.00
N ILE A 19 -22.60 6.29 0.27
CA ILE A 19 -22.17 7.32 1.22
C ILE A 19 -20.70 7.07 1.53
N SER A 20 -19.89 8.14 1.50
CA SER A 20 -18.47 8.08 1.83
C SER A 20 -18.12 9.11 2.88
N HIS A 21 -17.40 8.70 3.92
CA HIS A 21 -16.83 9.54 4.96
C HIS A 21 -15.31 9.49 4.85
N ASN A 22 -14.68 10.66 4.71
CA ASN A 22 -13.23 10.78 4.63
C ASN A 22 -12.74 11.71 5.73
N ILE A 23 -11.77 11.27 6.52
CA ILE A 23 -11.08 12.08 7.53
C ILE A 23 -9.58 11.98 7.23
N SER A 24 -8.93 13.13 7.11
CA SER A 24 -7.48 13.21 6.89
C SER A 24 -6.87 14.20 7.85
N LEU A 25 -5.82 13.78 8.55
CA LEU A 25 -5.02 14.63 9.41
C LEU A 25 -3.56 14.50 9.01
N ASN A 26 -2.90 15.64 8.76
CA ASN A 26 -1.51 15.69 8.36
C ASN A 26 -0.73 16.63 9.29
N TYR A 27 0.45 16.18 9.67
CA TYR A 27 1.40 16.95 10.45
C TYR A 27 2.72 17.08 9.67
N TYR A 28 3.23 18.29 9.60
CA TYR A 28 4.53 18.58 9.02
C TYR A 28 5.30 19.53 9.92
N SER A 29 6.58 19.20 10.19
CA SER A 29 7.49 20.04 10.94
C SER A 29 8.87 20.01 10.29
N PHE A 30 9.46 21.17 10.12
CA PHE A 30 10.82 21.33 9.62
C PHE A 30 11.62 22.26 10.53
N ASN A 31 12.81 21.82 10.94
CA ASN A 31 13.72 22.61 11.75
C ASN A 31 14.99 22.90 10.95
N LEU A 32 15.21 24.18 10.67
CA LEU A 32 16.36 24.68 9.88
C LEU A 32 17.69 24.52 10.60
N PHE A 33 17.73 24.58 11.95
CA PHE A 33 18.97 24.55 12.70
C PHE A 33 19.64 23.18 12.72
N ASN A 34 18.84 22.12 12.73
CA ASN A 34 19.34 20.74 12.76
C ASN A 34 18.90 19.91 11.55
N TYR A 35 18.28 20.56 10.55
CA TYR A 35 17.77 19.94 9.33
C TYR A 35 16.91 18.69 9.62
N THR A 36 16.06 18.82 10.65
CA THR A 36 15.09 17.78 10.98
C THR A 36 13.81 18.02 10.21
N ASN A 37 13.30 16.98 9.59
CA ASN A 37 12.03 16.97 8.89
C ASN A 37 11.18 15.84 9.46
N VAL A 38 9.98 16.17 9.91
CA VAL A 38 8.97 15.22 10.39
C VAL A 38 7.73 15.37 9.54
N TYR A 39 7.25 14.28 9.04
CA TYR A 39 6.01 14.21 8.31
C TYR A 39 5.20 13.02 8.83
N ALA A 40 3.94 13.25 9.19
CA ALA A 40 3.04 12.20 9.68
C ALA A 40 1.62 12.49 9.23
N GLY A 41 0.83 11.46 9.06
CA GLY A 41 -0.57 11.61 8.73
C GLY A 41 -1.39 10.38 9.02
N VAL A 42 -2.68 10.61 9.15
CA VAL A 42 -3.71 9.59 9.34
C VAL A 42 -4.81 9.87 8.32
N ASN A 43 -5.23 8.84 7.61
CA ASN A 43 -6.38 8.89 6.73
C ASN A 43 -7.35 7.77 7.11
N TYR A 44 -8.59 8.13 7.30
CA TYR A 44 -9.69 7.20 7.51
C TYR A 44 -10.73 7.40 6.43
N ASN A 45 -11.10 6.31 5.79
CA ASN A 45 -12.18 6.27 4.81
C ASN A 45 -13.18 5.20 5.23
N LYS A 46 -14.46 5.56 5.21
CA LYS A 46 -15.57 4.62 5.38
C LYS A 46 -16.56 4.84 4.26
N SER A 47 -16.85 3.79 3.52
CA SER A 47 -17.81 3.79 2.43
C SER A 47 -18.97 2.83 2.74
N ILE A 48 -20.21 3.31 2.63
CA ILE A 48 -21.41 2.57 2.95
C ILE A 48 -22.21 2.41 1.66
N ASP A 49 -22.75 1.21 1.44
CA ASP A 49 -23.61 0.88 0.30
C ASP A 49 -22.94 1.16 -1.07
N GLN A 50 -21.65 0.85 -1.20
CA GLN A 50 -20.95 1.02 -2.46
C GLN A 50 -21.65 0.26 -3.60
N ILE A 51 -21.73 0.92 -4.76
CA ILE A 51 -22.22 0.28 -5.98
C ILE A 51 -21.11 -0.64 -6.50
N ARG A 52 -21.39 -1.92 -6.55
CA ARG A 52 -20.52 -2.97 -7.05
C ARG A 52 -21.17 -3.72 -8.20
N ASN A 53 -20.38 -4.41 -9.00
CA ASN A 53 -20.89 -5.25 -10.07
C ASN A 53 -20.86 -6.72 -9.64
N LEU A 54 -22.01 -7.36 -9.71
CA LEU A 54 -22.10 -8.82 -9.62
C LEU A 54 -22.00 -9.37 -11.04
N THR A 55 -21.00 -10.21 -11.27
CA THR A 55 -20.82 -10.90 -12.56
C THR A 55 -21.17 -12.36 -12.41
N SER A 56 -22.19 -12.80 -13.11
CA SER A 56 -22.56 -14.21 -13.24
C SER A 56 -22.14 -14.75 -14.61
N PHE A 57 -21.85 -16.03 -14.67
CA PHE A 57 -21.47 -16.72 -15.89
C PHE A 57 -22.49 -17.79 -16.21
N GLU A 58 -23.12 -17.67 -17.37
CA GLU A 58 -23.94 -18.72 -17.95
C GLU A 58 -23.23 -19.22 -19.21
N SER A 59 -22.64 -20.41 -19.13
CA SER A 59 -21.79 -20.98 -20.17
C SER A 59 -20.63 -20.03 -20.52
N VAL A 60 -20.62 -19.44 -21.72
CA VAL A 60 -19.58 -18.52 -22.20
C VAL A 60 -19.99 -17.04 -22.10
N ILE A 61 -21.17 -16.75 -21.56
CA ILE A 61 -21.69 -15.38 -21.46
C ILE A 61 -21.50 -14.90 -20.01
N ALA A 62 -20.81 -13.77 -19.86
CA ALA A 62 -20.69 -13.07 -18.59
C ALA A 62 -21.74 -11.97 -18.50
N THR A 63 -22.65 -12.05 -17.52
CA THR A 63 -23.65 -11.01 -17.26
C THR A 63 -23.20 -10.22 -16.04
N SER A 64 -23.03 -8.90 -16.18
CA SER A 64 -22.66 -7.99 -15.09
C SER A 64 -23.83 -7.07 -14.76
N ARG A 65 -24.20 -7.03 -13.48
CA ARG A 65 -25.27 -6.17 -12.96
C ARG A 65 -24.76 -5.37 -11.77
N PRO A 66 -24.97 -4.04 -11.75
CA PRO A 66 -24.63 -3.23 -10.58
C PRO A 66 -25.66 -3.45 -9.45
N PHE A 67 -25.18 -3.41 -8.20
CA PHE A 67 -25.99 -3.51 -6.98
C PHE A 67 -25.34 -2.72 -5.84
N ASN A 68 -26.12 -2.33 -4.84
CA ASN A 68 -25.58 -1.76 -3.61
C ASN A 68 -25.07 -2.90 -2.71
N SER A 69 -23.89 -2.71 -2.14
CA SER A 69 -23.21 -3.77 -1.37
C SER A 69 -23.94 -4.13 -0.07
N GLY A 70 -24.72 -3.22 0.50
CA GLY A 70 -25.40 -3.40 1.79
C GLY A 70 -24.42 -3.41 2.98
N PHE A 71 -23.13 -3.11 2.76
CA PHE A 71 -22.08 -3.18 3.77
C PHE A 71 -21.28 -1.90 3.84
N ALA A 72 -20.54 -1.74 4.95
CA ALA A 72 -19.57 -0.70 5.11
C ALA A 72 -18.15 -1.26 4.85
N ASP A 73 -17.42 -0.60 3.98
CA ASP A 73 -15.98 -0.83 3.77
C ASP A 73 -15.20 0.24 4.51
N GLU A 74 -14.15 -0.15 5.18
CA GLU A 74 -13.33 0.74 5.99
C GLU A 74 -11.86 0.62 5.60
N ASN A 75 -11.18 1.76 5.52
CA ASN A 75 -9.74 1.84 5.36
C ASN A 75 -9.18 2.86 6.33
N LEU A 76 -8.18 2.45 7.10
CA LEU A 76 -7.42 3.31 8.00
C LEU A 76 -5.95 3.20 7.63
N SER A 77 -5.34 4.32 7.29
CA SER A 77 -3.91 4.39 7.04
C SER A 77 -3.25 5.41 7.96
N PHE A 78 -2.10 5.03 8.47
CA PHE A 78 -1.19 5.90 9.21
C PHE A 78 0.17 5.85 8.54
N TYR A 79 0.82 6.99 8.38
CA TYR A 79 2.18 7.06 7.89
C TYR A 79 2.98 8.09 8.68
N GLY A 80 4.25 7.78 8.88
CA GLY A 80 5.19 8.66 9.54
C GLY A 80 6.57 8.57 8.91
N ARG A 81 7.25 9.71 8.81
CA ARG A 81 8.64 9.80 8.38
C ARG A 81 9.38 10.82 9.22
N TYR A 82 10.50 10.40 9.74
CA TYR A 82 11.48 11.24 10.42
C TYR A 82 12.78 11.25 9.61
N GLN A 83 13.33 12.43 9.41
CA GLN A 83 14.59 12.61 8.71
C GLN A 83 15.40 13.68 9.42
N ARG A 84 16.69 13.41 9.67
CA ARG A 84 17.61 14.38 10.27
C ARG A 84 18.98 14.28 9.64
N SER A 85 19.61 15.46 9.41
CA SER A 85 20.96 15.53 8.92
C SER A 85 21.94 15.89 10.04
N PHE A 86 23.03 15.14 10.11
CA PHE A 86 24.15 15.32 11.03
C PHE A 86 25.39 15.64 10.19
N GLY A 87 25.61 16.91 9.89
CA GLY A 87 26.68 17.32 9.00
C GLY A 87 26.48 16.76 7.58
N LYS A 88 27.37 15.86 7.19
CA LYS A 88 27.34 15.21 5.87
C LYS A 88 26.64 13.85 5.84
N ILE A 89 25.92 13.51 6.87
CA ILE A 89 25.18 12.25 6.97
C ILE A 89 23.70 12.58 7.24
N ARG A 90 22.80 11.86 6.59
CA ARG A 90 21.37 11.94 6.80
C ARG A 90 20.82 10.58 7.23
N GLY A 91 20.15 10.56 8.37
CA GLY A 91 19.35 9.44 8.78
C GLY A 91 17.88 9.64 8.40
N THR A 92 17.24 8.59 7.95
CA THR A 92 15.80 8.56 7.66
C THR A 92 15.20 7.34 8.30
N ALA A 93 14.06 7.50 8.95
CA ALA A 93 13.22 6.41 9.43
C ALA A 93 11.76 6.69 9.06
N GLY A 94 11.03 5.68 8.67
CA GLY A 94 9.63 5.81 8.29
C GLY A 94 8.85 4.57 8.60
N SER A 95 7.55 4.75 8.76
CA SER A 95 6.59 3.67 8.89
C SER A 95 5.30 4.01 8.16
N ASN A 96 4.63 2.97 7.68
CA ASN A 96 3.31 3.05 7.11
C ASN A 96 2.51 1.85 7.59
N PHE A 97 1.30 2.12 8.10
CA PHE A 97 0.34 1.12 8.53
C PHE A 97 -0.92 1.30 7.70
N ASN A 98 -1.45 0.21 7.17
CA ASN A 98 -2.69 0.23 6.45
C ASN A 98 -3.57 -0.91 6.93
N PHE A 99 -4.74 -0.56 7.41
CA PHE A 99 -5.80 -1.52 7.76
C PHE A 99 -6.95 -1.32 6.80
N SER A 100 -7.41 -2.41 6.19
CA SER A 100 -8.58 -2.39 5.32
C SER A 100 -9.53 -3.52 5.70
N LYS A 101 -10.82 -3.20 5.68
CA LYS A 101 -11.90 -4.11 5.97
C LYS A 101 -12.97 -3.92 4.91
N PHE A 102 -13.27 -4.96 4.17
CA PHE A 102 -14.30 -4.93 3.15
C PHE A 102 -14.97 -6.29 2.99
N ASN A 103 -16.20 -6.25 2.52
CA ASN A 103 -16.96 -7.45 2.20
C ASN A 103 -16.80 -7.76 0.71
N GLN A 104 -16.48 -8.99 0.38
CA GLN A 104 -16.38 -9.47 -0.98
C GLN A 104 -17.33 -10.64 -1.22
N TYR A 105 -17.90 -10.69 -2.42
CA TYR A 105 -18.66 -11.82 -2.87
C TYR A 105 -17.70 -12.81 -3.54
N ILE A 106 -17.53 -13.97 -2.92
CA ILE A 106 -16.77 -15.06 -3.52
C ILE A 106 -17.66 -15.71 -4.57
N ARG A 107 -17.08 -16.05 -5.71
CA ARG A 107 -17.75 -16.74 -6.81
C ARG A 107 -18.47 -17.97 -6.26
N ASP A 108 -19.73 -18.14 -6.67
CA ASP A 108 -20.61 -19.26 -6.30
C ASP A 108 -21.12 -19.29 -4.84
N THR A 109 -20.83 -18.28 -4.03
CA THR A 109 -21.46 -18.13 -2.71
C THR A 109 -22.47 -17.00 -2.71
N SER A 110 -23.66 -17.26 -2.21
CA SER A 110 -24.70 -16.24 -2.02
C SER A 110 -24.43 -15.33 -0.81
N SER A 111 -23.40 -15.64 -0.02
CA SER A 111 -23.04 -14.92 1.19
C SER A 111 -21.72 -14.14 0.98
N PRO A 112 -21.66 -12.88 1.37
CA PRO A 112 -20.43 -12.12 1.35
C PRO A 112 -19.44 -12.67 2.38
N SER A 113 -18.16 -12.67 2.04
CA SER A 113 -17.06 -12.98 2.94
C SER A 113 -16.39 -11.69 3.38
N LEU A 114 -16.16 -11.55 4.67
CA LEU A 114 -15.41 -10.45 5.23
C LEU A 114 -13.91 -10.67 4.94
N SER A 115 -13.28 -9.65 4.35
CA SER A 115 -11.84 -9.59 4.15
C SER A 115 -11.27 -8.48 5.01
N GLU A 116 -10.31 -8.83 5.86
CA GLU A 116 -9.56 -7.91 6.68
C GLU A 116 -8.08 -8.02 6.30
N SER A 117 -7.44 -6.90 6.01
CA SER A 117 -6.01 -6.87 5.67
C SER A 117 -5.30 -5.82 6.52
N PHE A 118 -4.17 -6.19 7.08
CA PHE A 118 -3.30 -5.32 7.83
C PHE A 118 -1.89 -5.38 7.28
N SER A 119 -1.37 -4.24 6.83
CA SER A 119 -0.02 -4.11 6.29
C SER A 119 0.78 -3.10 7.11
N GLN A 120 1.99 -3.49 7.48
CA GLN A 120 2.94 -2.68 8.22
C GLN A 120 4.22 -2.60 7.40
N ASN A 121 4.66 -1.39 7.09
CA ASN A 121 5.89 -1.13 6.37
C ASN A 121 6.79 -0.25 7.22
N TYR A 122 8.02 -0.68 7.41
CA TYR A 122 9.07 0.06 8.09
C TYR A 122 10.23 0.27 7.14
N ASN A 123 10.82 1.44 7.20
CA ASN A 123 12.05 1.71 6.46
C ASN A 123 13.01 2.52 7.31
N ALA A 124 14.28 2.20 7.21
CA ALA A 124 15.34 2.99 7.80
C ALA A 124 16.52 3.06 6.83
N SER A 125 17.15 4.22 6.71
CA SER A 125 18.33 4.41 5.86
C SER A 125 19.27 5.47 6.41
N ILE A 126 20.53 5.35 6.01
CA ILE A 126 21.58 6.34 6.24
C ILE A 126 22.19 6.68 4.88
N ARG A 127 22.29 7.99 4.59
CA ARG A 127 22.83 8.53 3.34
C ARG A 127 23.93 9.54 3.60
N THR A 128 24.98 9.51 2.81
CA THR A 128 25.99 10.57 2.77
C THR A 128 25.52 11.75 1.93
N LEU A 129 25.99 12.97 2.25
CA LEU A 129 25.61 14.22 1.58
C LEU A 129 26.86 15.00 1.17
N PHE A 130 27.62 14.46 0.23
CA PHE A 130 28.80 15.12 -0.32
C PHE A 130 28.44 15.94 -1.57
N LYS A 131 29.10 17.10 -1.77
CA LYS A 131 28.86 17.93 -2.95
C LYS A 131 29.56 17.42 -4.20
N ASN A 132 30.79 16.91 -4.05
CA ASN A 132 31.71 16.59 -5.16
C ASN A 132 32.22 15.14 -5.12
N ALA A 133 31.62 14.30 -4.32
CA ALA A 133 31.98 12.89 -4.20
C ALA A 133 30.70 12.03 -4.33
N PRO A 134 30.83 10.74 -4.62
CA PRO A 134 29.69 9.85 -4.63
C PRO A 134 28.95 9.87 -3.30
N ASN A 135 27.63 9.87 -3.37
CA ASN A 135 26.77 9.67 -2.22
C ASN A 135 26.31 8.23 -2.17
N ILE A 136 26.33 7.68 -0.99
CA ILE A 136 25.94 6.30 -0.70
C ILE A 136 24.77 6.33 0.26
N GLU A 137 23.73 5.60 -0.07
CA GLU A 137 22.61 5.33 0.83
C GLU A 137 22.52 3.82 1.09
N ALA A 138 22.54 3.43 2.34
CA ALA A 138 22.29 2.07 2.77
C ALA A 138 21.08 2.03 3.69
N GLY A 139 20.22 1.05 3.54
CA GLY A 139 19.02 0.95 4.33
C GLY A 139 18.37 -0.42 4.28
N MET A 140 17.27 -0.50 5.01
CA MET A 140 16.45 -1.69 5.15
C MET A 140 14.98 -1.30 5.03
N LYS A 141 14.21 -2.11 4.31
CA LYS A 141 12.75 -2.09 4.31
C LYS A 141 12.26 -3.40 4.91
N TYR A 142 11.25 -3.31 5.75
CA TYR A 142 10.61 -4.45 6.38
C TYR A 142 9.11 -4.33 6.24
N THR A 143 8.47 -5.37 5.72
CA THR A 143 7.02 -5.40 5.52
C THR A 143 6.45 -6.62 6.23
N ILE A 144 5.38 -6.40 6.97
CA ILE A 144 4.51 -7.45 7.53
C ILE A 144 3.15 -7.27 6.86
N SER A 145 2.60 -8.34 6.32
CA SER A 145 1.25 -8.32 5.75
C SER A 145 0.46 -9.51 6.28
N GLU A 146 -0.72 -9.21 6.79
CA GLU A 146 -1.69 -10.16 7.30
C GLU A 146 -2.98 -9.96 6.53
N THR A 147 -3.58 -11.04 6.05
CA THR A 147 -4.87 -11.01 5.36
C THR A 147 -5.73 -12.15 5.84
N ASN A 148 -6.94 -11.83 6.30
CA ASN A 148 -7.95 -12.77 6.76
C ASN A 148 -9.14 -12.69 5.81
N ILE A 149 -9.55 -13.83 5.26
CA ILE A 149 -10.71 -13.95 4.38
C ILE A 149 -11.56 -15.12 4.89
N GLY A 150 -12.63 -14.81 5.63
CA GLY A 150 -13.38 -15.86 6.34
C GLY A 150 -12.46 -16.57 7.34
N ASP A 151 -12.31 -17.91 7.18
CA ASP A 151 -11.45 -18.73 8.04
C ASP A 151 -10.00 -18.86 7.54
N LEU A 152 -9.69 -18.24 6.40
CA LEU A 152 -8.33 -18.28 5.82
C LEU A 152 -7.51 -17.11 6.32
N GLU A 153 -6.46 -17.41 7.07
CA GLU A 153 -5.43 -16.44 7.48
C GLU A 153 -4.15 -16.64 6.68
N THR A 154 -3.63 -15.55 6.16
CA THR A 154 -2.35 -15.51 5.45
C THR A 154 -1.48 -14.42 6.04
N LYS A 155 -0.24 -14.78 6.41
CA LYS A 155 0.73 -13.85 6.96
C LYS A 155 2.09 -14.05 6.30
N TYR A 156 2.70 -12.97 5.86
CA TYR A 156 4.03 -13.00 5.30
C TYR A 156 4.87 -11.80 5.74
N PHE A 157 6.18 -12.02 5.66
CA PHE A 157 7.20 -11.05 6.02
C PHE A 157 8.14 -10.84 4.84
N THR A 158 8.51 -9.60 4.61
CA THR A 158 9.48 -9.26 3.58
C THR A 158 10.57 -8.38 4.16
N GLU A 159 11.82 -8.78 3.96
CA GLU A 159 13.01 -8.03 4.34
C GLU A 159 13.76 -7.63 3.08
N SER A 160 14.04 -6.34 2.92
CA SER A 160 14.68 -5.81 1.72
C SER A 160 15.79 -4.83 2.08
N PRO A 161 17.01 -5.32 2.41
CA PRO A 161 18.19 -4.47 2.47
C PRO A 161 18.49 -3.89 1.09
N PHE A 162 18.95 -2.65 1.07
CA PHE A 162 19.32 -1.97 -0.17
C PHE A 162 20.57 -1.10 -0.02
N LEU A 163 21.25 -0.91 -1.14
CA LEU A 163 22.38 -0.02 -1.29
C LEU A 163 22.18 0.81 -2.56
N GLU A 164 22.24 2.13 -2.43
CA GLU A 164 22.17 3.05 -3.56
C GLU A 164 23.44 3.90 -3.62
N ILE A 165 23.98 4.10 -4.81
CA ILE A 165 25.14 4.95 -5.06
C ILE A 165 24.76 5.97 -6.13
N ASP A 166 24.91 7.25 -5.78
CA ASP A 166 24.76 8.40 -6.69
C ASP A 166 26.11 9.07 -6.89
N ALA A 167 26.57 9.18 -8.11
CA ALA A 167 27.81 9.84 -8.44
C ALA A 167 27.63 10.83 -9.58
N LEU A 168 28.19 12.04 -9.43
CA LEU A 168 28.33 13.00 -10.51
C LEU A 168 29.70 12.80 -11.18
N ILE A 169 29.70 12.27 -12.40
CA ILE A 169 30.91 11.98 -13.18
C ILE A 169 31.16 13.13 -14.13
N LEU A 170 32.42 13.62 -14.19
CA LEU A 170 32.84 14.69 -15.11
C LEU A 170 31.99 15.98 -15.04
N LYS A 171 31.39 16.26 -13.89
CA LYS A 171 30.49 17.41 -13.62
C LYS A 171 29.22 17.47 -14.49
N SER A 172 29.01 16.53 -15.40
CA SER A 172 27.91 16.55 -16.37
C SER A 172 27.08 15.28 -16.39
N PHE A 173 27.63 14.16 -15.96
CA PHE A 173 26.95 12.87 -16.00
C PHE A 173 26.60 12.41 -14.59
N THR A 174 25.33 12.11 -14.35
CA THR A 174 24.87 11.47 -13.11
C THR A 174 24.83 9.96 -13.32
N PHE A 175 25.62 9.25 -12.54
CA PHE A 175 25.56 7.79 -12.44
C PHE A 175 24.77 7.43 -11.19
N ARG A 176 23.75 6.59 -11.36
CA ARG A 176 22.97 6.04 -10.24
C ARG A 176 22.88 4.54 -10.38
N THR A 177 23.17 3.84 -9.31
CA THR A 177 22.94 2.38 -9.22
C THR A 177 22.22 2.07 -7.92
N ASN A 178 21.33 1.09 -7.98
CA ASN A 178 20.61 0.56 -6.83
C ASN A 178 20.77 -0.95 -6.83
N TYR A 179 21.11 -1.50 -5.68
CA TYR A 179 21.16 -2.92 -5.42
C TYR A 179 20.25 -3.24 -4.24
N SER A 180 19.35 -4.18 -4.42
CA SER A 180 18.46 -4.65 -3.34
C SER A 180 18.29 -6.15 -3.41
N VAL A 181 18.19 -6.76 -2.24
CA VAL A 181 17.86 -8.18 -2.08
C VAL A 181 16.55 -8.25 -1.32
N THR A 182 15.60 -9.02 -1.81
CA THR A 182 14.31 -9.20 -1.12
C THR A 182 14.20 -10.64 -0.66
N ASN A 183 14.10 -10.81 0.65
CA ASN A 183 13.84 -12.09 1.30
C ASN A 183 12.36 -12.14 1.67
N PHE A 184 11.69 -13.14 1.18
CA PHE A 184 10.30 -13.42 1.49
C PHE A 184 10.22 -14.60 2.46
N LYS A 185 9.43 -14.45 3.52
CA LYS A 185 9.18 -15.50 4.50
C LYS A 185 7.67 -15.61 4.71
N ASP A 186 7.14 -16.78 4.53
CA ASP A 186 5.77 -17.14 4.87
C ASP A 186 5.68 -17.58 6.35
N GLN A 187 4.50 -17.54 6.93
CA GLN A 187 4.23 -17.99 8.30
C GLN A 187 4.75 -19.42 8.55
N ASN A 188 4.64 -20.29 7.57
CA ASN A 188 5.10 -21.68 7.65
C ASN A 188 6.63 -21.83 7.55
N SER A 189 7.37 -20.81 7.16
CA SER A 189 8.83 -20.83 7.03
C SER A 189 9.56 -20.29 8.28
N LEU A 190 8.81 -19.94 9.32
CA LEU A 190 9.32 -19.44 10.61
C LEU A 190 9.41 -20.52 11.70
N ILE A 191 9.11 -21.79 11.35
CA ILE A 191 9.19 -22.96 12.25
C ILE A 191 10.50 -23.71 11.98
#